data_e9eecb031d9d23758a9cd9925babbc87
#
_entry.id   e9eecb031d9d23758a9cd9925babbc87
#
_cell.length_a   1.000
_cell.length_b   1.000
_cell.length_c   1.000
_cell.angle_alpha   90.00
_cell.angle_beta   90.00
_cell.angle_gamma   90.00
#
_symmetry.space_group_name_H-M   'P 1'
#
loop_
_entity.id
_entity.type
_entity.pdbx_description
1 polymer ?
#
loop_
_entity_poly.entity_id
_entity_poly.type
_entity_poly.pdbx_seq_one_letter_code
_entity_poly.pdbx_strand_id
1 'polypeptide(L)'
;MKIAVIGGTGLIGSAVVARLSSAGHSIVSISRSAASASADGVYVDISKATSSSYWLPYLEGVEAIVNCAGVLQDAPNDSTSMVHYQGIANLFEACEQLQIRRVIHFSAIGVDREARSAFSKTKLAGDRELMKRNLDWVILRPSVVLGRSAFGASALMRGLAALPVIPVMPNTGQLQIVLLEDVVRTVEYLLDPAAPSRQIIELVGPDRYSFAEVVFLIRQWCRWPPAHEIQLPQLLTNILFKLGDLISLLGWRPPVRTTAQLEIARGAVGNVEHLQRLQLQPKSLTQFFSGESASVQERWFARMYFLKAIALVILCLFWVSTAFVSLGPGWDYGIGLMREGGVEGTAAVLTVIAGALADLAIGLAIAYRPTSRYGLCAAITISFTYAIVGTLLVPRLWADPLGPMLKIWPIIVLHFMALAILEDR
;
A
#
# COMPACT_ATOMS: atom_id res chain seq x y z
N MET A 1 -18.32 24.64 -4.40
CA MET A 1 -16.90 25.00 -4.18
C MET A 1 -16.01 24.17 -5.09
N LYS A 2 -14.91 24.75 -5.56
CA LYS A 2 -13.82 24.00 -6.20
C LYS A 2 -12.77 23.64 -5.12
N ILE A 3 -12.54 22.35 -4.90
CA ILE A 3 -11.73 21.85 -3.80
C ILE A 3 -10.57 21.00 -4.35
N ALA A 4 -9.34 21.29 -3.95
CA ALA A 4 -8.21 20.44 -4.30
C ALA A 4 -7.94 19.43 -3.18
N VAL A 5 -7.90 18.14 -3.55
CA VAL A 5 -7.59 17.02 -2.65
C VAL A 5 -6.21 16.47 -2.97
N ILE A 6 -5.24 16.77 -2.12
CA ILE A 6 -3.86 16.32 -2.26
C ILE A 6 -3.76 14.89 -1.71
N GLY A 7 -3.20 13.96 -2.48
CA GLY A 7 -3.22 12.54 -2.14
C GLY A 7 -4.57 11.86 -2.43
N GLY A 8 -5.31 12.36 -3.43
CA GLY A 8 -6.66 11.93 -3.79
C GLY A 8 -6.82 10.46 -4.18
N THR A 9 -5.73 9.72 -4.45
CA THR A 9 -5.74 8.27 -4.74
C THR A 9 -5.45 7.40 -3.51
N GLY A 10 -5.16 7.99 -2.35
CA GLY A 10 -4.95 7.27 -1.09
C GLY A 10 -6.27 6.84 -0.43
N LEU A 11 -6.20 6.05 0.66
CA LEU A 11 -7.38 5.56 1.39
C LEU A 11 -8.35 6.68 1.77
N ILE A 12 -7.85 7.70 2.47
CA ILE A 12 -8.68 8.82 2.93
C ILE A 12 -9.02 9.73 1.75
N GLY A 13 -8.02 10.09 0.93
CA GLY A 13 -8.21 11.01 -0.18
C GLY A 13 -9.25 10.55 -1.20
N SER A 14 -9.25 9.28 -1.59
CA SER A 14 -10.23 8.74 -2.55
C SER A 14 -11.65 8.75 -1.98
N ALA A 15 -11.81 8.45 -0.70
CA ALA A 15 -13.09 8.51 -0.03
C ALA A 15 -13.60 9.97 0.11
N VAL A 16 -12.71 10.92 0.40
CA VAL A 16 -13.01 12.35 0.43
C VAL A 16 -13.41 12.83 -0.97
N VAL A 17 -12.65 12.49 -2.02
CA VAL A 17 -13.00 12.83 -3.41
C VAL A 17 -14.40 12.32 -3.75
N ALA A 18 -14.67 11.04 -3.50
CA ALA A 18 -15.97 10.43 -3.81
C ALA A 18 -17.12 11.12 -3.08
N ARG A 19 -16.97 11.39 -1.77
CA ARG A 19 -17.99 12.05 -0.96
C ARG A 19 -18.27 13.48 -1.41
N LEU A 20 -17.21 14.28 -1.59
CA LEU A 20 -17.36 15.67 -1.95
C LEU A 20 -17.89 15.85 -3.38
N SER A 21 -17.48 14.99 -4.32
CA SER A 21 -18.08 14.96 -5.67
C SER A 21 -19.58 14.62 -5.61
N SER A 22 -19.98 13.63 -4.79
CA SER A 22 -21.40 13.30 -4.62
C SER A 22 -22.22 14.41 -3.94
N ALA A 23 -21.58 15.26 -3.15
CA ALA A 23 -22.16 16.46 -2.56
C ALA A 23 -22.22 17.66 -3.52
N GLY A 24 -21.81 17.51 -4.78
CA GLY A 24 -21.91 18.55 -5.82
C GLY A 24 -20.73 19.53 -5.84
N HIS A 25 -19.60 19.23 -5.18
CA HIS A 25 -18.39 20.01 -5.28
C HIS A 25 -17.58 19.67 -6.54
N SER A 26 -16.89 20.67 -7.11
CA SER A 26 -15.89 20.46 -8.18
C SER A 26 -14.57 20.07 -7.53
N ILE A 27 -14.02 18.88 -7.86
CA ILE A 27 -12.84 18.33 -7.20
C ILE A 27 -11.66 18.26 -8.15
N VAL A 28 -10.54 18.84 -7.74
CA VAL A 28 -9.22 18.64 -8.35
C VAL A 28 -8.48 17.58 -7.55
N SER A 29 -8.42 16.35 -8.06
CA SER A 29 -7.73 15.23 -7.40
C SER A 29 -6.25 15.23 -7.74
N ILE A 30 -5.38 15.57 -6.80
CA ILE A 30 -3.93 15.71 -7.01
C ILE A 30 -3.21 14.48 -6.43
N SER A 31 -2.44 13.78 -7.28
CA SER A 31 -1.67 12.60 -6.87
C SER A 31 -0.50 12.30 -7.81
N ARG A 32 0.38 11.36 -7.39
CA ARG A 32 1.45 10.81 -8.24
C ARG A 32 0.98 9.68 -9.17
N SER A 33 -0.30 9.39 -9.23
CA SER A 33 -0.87 8.38 -10.12
C SER A 33 -1.75 9.07 -11.15
N ALA A 34 -1.37 8.99 -12.42
CA ALA A 34 -2.18 9.50 -13.53
C ALA A 34 -3.47 8.69 -13.75
N ALA A 35 -3.58 7.53 -13.13
CA ALA A 35 -4.74 6.63 -13.23
C ALA A 35 -5.85 6.97 -12.21
N SER A 36 -5.97 8.22 -11.76
CA SER A 36 -7.13 8.64 -10.98
C SER A 36 -8.37 8.58 -11.87
N ALA A 37 -9.34 7.78 -11.47
CA ALA A 37 -10.57 7.48 -12.23
C ALA A 37 -11.55 8.68 -12.34
N SER A 38 -11.17 9.89 -11.97
CA SER A 38 -11.92 11.11 -12.18
C SER A 38 -11.36 11.89 -13.36
N ALA A 39 -12.22 12.47 -14.20
CA ALA A 39 -11.86 13.26 -15.37
C ALA A 39 -10.92 14.45 -15.03
N ASP A 40 -10.85 14.87 -13.77
CA ASP A 40 -10.07 15.99 -13.26
C ASP A 40 -8.86 15.56 -12.41
N GLY A 41 -8.31 14.38 -12.64
CA GLY A 41 -7.10 13.89 -11.97
C GLY A 41 -5.84 14.59 -12.47
N VAL A 42 -5.09 15.24 -11.57
CA VAL A 42 -3.85 15.97 -11.90
C VAL A 42 -2.64 15.23 -11.31
N TYR A 43 -1.65 14.96 -12.18
CA TYR A 43 -0.38 14.39 -11.73
C TYR A 43 0.51 15.46 -11.11
N VAL A 44 0.83 15.34 -9.83
CA VAL A 44 1.80 16.20 -9.14
C VAL A 44 2.65 15.36 -8.19
N ASP A 45 3.95 15.52 -8.30
CA ASP A 45 4.92 14.92 -7.39
C ASP A 45 5.34 15.92 -6.31
N ILE A 46 4.81 15.77 -5.09
CA ILE A 46 5.12 16.65 -3.96
C ILE A 46 6.61 16.69 -3.65
N SER A 47 7.37 15.63 -3.95
CA SER A 47 8.82 15.59 -3.72
C SER A 47 9.59 16.59 -4.59
N LYS A 48 8.98 17.10 -5.65
CA LYS A 48 9.52 18.12 -6.55
C LYS A 48 9.07 19.53 -6.21
N ALA A 49 8.17 19.70 -5.25
CA ALA A 49 7.62 20.99 -4.84
C ALA A 49 8.63 21.77 -3.97
N THR A 50 9.67 22.31 -4.59
CA THR A 50 10.75 23.05 -3.90
C THR A 50 10.45 24.52 -3.68
N SER A 51 9.34 25.06 -4.26
CA SER A 51 8.86 26.43 -4.10
C SER A 51 7.35 26.49 -4.16
N SER A 52 6.76 27.58 -3.66
CA SER A 52 5.31 27.85 -3.77
C SER A 52 4.85 27.98 -5.22
N SER A 53 5.69 28.52 -6.10
CA SER A 53 5.37 28.66 -7.53
C SER A 53 5.10 27.33 -8.24
N TYR A 54 5.63 26.22 -7.72
CA TYR A 54 5.33 24.88 -8.23
C TYR A 54 3.84 24.52 -8.12
N TRP A 55 3.16 25.03 -7.07
CA TRP A 55 1.76 24.73 -6.81
C TRP A 55 0.77 25.62 -7.54
N LEU A 56 1.15 26.87 -7.88
CA LEU A 56 0.23 27.87 -8.39
C LEU A 56 -0.61 27.42 -9.60
N PRO A 57 -0.04 26.73 -10.63
CA PRO A 57 -0.83 26.31 -11.79
C PRO A 57 -1.91 25.26 -11.47
N TYR A 58 -1.72 24.49 -10.40
CA TYR A 58 -2.65 23.43 -10.00
C TYR A 58 -3.77 23.88 -9.08
N LEU A 59 -3.65 25.11 -8.54
CA LEU A 59 -4.56 25.66 -7.54
C LEU A 59 -5.40 26.83 -8.07
N GLU A 60 -5.36 27.10 -9.36
CA GLU A 60 -6.14 28.18 -9.97
C GLU A 60 -7.64 27.98 -9.78
N GLY A 61 -8.30 28.98 -9.20
CA GLY A 61 -9.72 28.96 -8.88
C GLY A 61 -10.14 27.97 -7.78
N VAL A 62 -9.20 27.38 -7.05
CA VAL A 62 -9.48 26.52 -5.88
C VAL A 62 -9.88 27.39 -4.69
N GLU A 63 -10.90 26.96 -3.95
CA GLU A 63 -11.47 27.70 -2.81
C GLU A 63 -11.07 27.04 -1.47
N ALA A 64 -10.77 25.73 -1.46
CA ALA A 64 -10.34 25.00 -0.27
C ALA A 64 -9.37 23.87 -0.61
N ILE A 65 -8.51 23.53 0.35
CA ILE A 65 -7.55 22.41 0.25
C ILE A 65 -7.87 21.33 1.29
N VAL A 66 -7.83 20.07 0.85
CA VAL A 66 -7.81 18.92 1.74
C VAL A 66 -6.51 18.13 1.48
N ASN A 67 -5.56 18.22 2.37
CA ASN A 67 -4.28 17.54 2.24
C ASN A 67 -4.27 16.20 2.95
N CYS A 68 -4.49 15.12 2.19
CA CYS A 68 -4.43 13.72 2.62
C CYS A 68 -3.09 13.04 2.29
N ALA A 69 -2.10 13.77 1.78
CA ALA A 69 -0.83 13.19 1.38
C ALA A 69 -0.03 12.68 2.59
N GLY A 70 0.57 11.50 2.42
CA GLY A 70 1.41 10.93 3.45
C GLY A 70 2.12 9.67 2.97
N VAL A 71 3.33 9.45 3.49
CA VAL A 71 4.15 8.24 3.30
C VAL A 71 4.66 7.80 4.66
N LEU A 72 4.63 6.49 4.93
CA LEU A 72 4.98 5.98 6.26
C LEU A 72 6.48 6.03 6.54
N GLN A 73 7.31 5.82 5.52
CA GLN A 73 8.76 5.69 5.65
C GLN A 73 9.43 6.06 4.34
N ASP A 74 10.67 6.54 4.44
CA ASP A 74 11.49 6.82 3.28
C ASP A 74 11.75 5.55 2.46
N ALA A 75 11.76 5.70 1.14
CA ALA A 75 12.03 4.68 0.15
C ALA A 75 12.63 5.37 -1.09
N PRO A 76 13.17 4.64 -2.10
CA PRO A 76 13.81 5.27 -3.25
C PRO A 76 12.99 6.37 -3.94
N ASN A 77 11.66 6.24 -3.93
CA ASN A 77 10.74 7.21 -4.55
C ASN A 77 9.84 7.93 -3.53
N ASP A 78 10.12 7.81 -2.24
CA ASP A 78 9.34 8.43 -1.17
C ASP A 78 10.27 9.14 -0.18
N SER A 79 10.00 10.41 0.09
CA SER A 79 10.67 11.19 1.13
C SER A 79 9.63 11.70 2.13
N THR A 80 9.72 11.25 3.38
CA THR A 80 8.84 11.73 4.46
C THR A 80 9.02 13.22 4.67
N SER A 81 10.25 13.74 4.59
CA SER A 81 10.54 15.17 4.74
C SER A 81 9.88 16.01 3.65
N MET A 82 9.97 15.61 2.38
CA MET A 82 9.34 16.36 1.28
C MET A 82 7.82 16.29 1.36
N VAL A 83 7.26 15.10 1.56
CA VAL A 83 5.79 14.88 1.51
C VAL A 83 5.08 15.45 2.75
N HIS A 84 5.71 15.42 3.93
CA HIS A 84 5.06 15.87 5.16
C HIS A 84 5.44 17.27 5.60
N TYR A 85 6.57 17.82 5.12
CA TYR A 85 7.08 19.09 5.59
C TYR A 85 7.44 20.04 4.45
N GLN A 86 8.54 19.85 3.73
CA GLN A 86 9.07 20.85 2.81
C GLN A 86 8.11 21.14 1.63
N GLY A 87 7.68 20.12 0.90
CA GLY A 87 6.76 20.28 -0.22
C GLY A 87 5.38 20.78 0.19
N ILE A 88 4.94 20.45 1.41
CA ILE A 88 3.66 20.90 1.98
C ILE A 88 3.77 22.34 2.52
N ALA A 89 4.92 22.74 3.08
CA ALA A 89 5.15 24.12 3.46
C ALA A 89 4.97 25.09 2.27
N ASN A 90 5.49 24.68 1.09
CA ASN A 90 5.33 25.42 -0.16
C ASN A 90 3.87 25.42 -0.66
N LEU A 91 3.10 24.35 -0.40
CA LEU A 91 1.65 24.34 -0.66
C LEU A 91 0.93 25.37 0.20
N PHE A 92 1.23 25.42 1.50
CA PHE A 92 0.58 26.41 2.40
C PHE A 92 0.93 27.84 2.03
N GLU A 93 2.16 28.10 1.60
CA GLU A 93 2.56 29.39 1.09
C GLU A 93 1.82 29.76 -0.21
N ALA A 94 1.64 28.82 -1.14
CA ALA A 94 0.85 29.04 -2.34
C ALA A 94 -0.63 29.32 -2.00
N CYS A 95 -1.18 28.68 -0.97
CA CYS A 95 -2.54 28.99 -0.49
C CYS A 95 -2.67 30.45 -0.02
N GLU A 96 -1.68 30.96 0.74
CA GLU A 96 -1.67 32.38 1.16
C GLU A 96 -1.59 33.33 -0.05
N GLN A 97 -0.71 33.01 -1.02
CA GLN A 97 -0.56 33.83 -2.25
C GLN A 97 -1.85 33.89 -3.08
N LEU A 98 -2.58 32.77 -3.19
CA LEU A 98 -3.83 32.65 -3.92
C LEU A 98 -5.08 32.98 -3.08
N GLN A 99 -4.90 33.38 -1.82
CA GLN A 99 -5.99 33.67 -0.87
C GLN A 99 -6.94 32.47 -0.62
N ILE A 100 -6.44 31.25 -0.78
CA ILE A 100 -7.17 30.02 -0.43
C ILE A 100 -7.09 29.85 1.09
N ARG A 101 -8.14 30.28 1.80
CA ARG A 101 -8.08 30.35 3.26
C ARG A 101 -8.31 29.02 3.95
N ARG A 102 -9.29 28.22 3.48
CA ARG A 102 -9.65 26.95 4.14
C ARG A 102 -8.67 25.84 3.78
N VAL A 103 -7.94 25.34 4.78
CA VAL A 103 -6.98 24.24 4.62
C VAL A 103 -7.23 23.17 5.69
N ILE A 104 -7.63 21.98 5.26
CA ILE A 104 -7.77 20.80 6.11
C ILE A 104 -6.55 19.91 5.87
N HIS A 105 -5.74 19.69 6.91
CA HIS A 105 -4.49 18.94 6.82
C HIS A 105 -4.52 17.66 7.66
N PHE A 106 -4.24 16.53 7.02
CA PHE A 106 -4.12 15.24 7.71
C PHE A 106 -2.72 15.03 8.26
N SER A 107 -2.62 15.07 9.59
CA SER A 107 -1.48 14.66 10.39
C SER A 107 -1.64 13.21 10.87
N ALA A 108 -1.19 12.89 12.08
CA ALA A 108 -1.41 11.58 12.70
C ALA A 108 -1.53 11.73 14.23
N ILE A 109 -2.25 10.81 14.85
CA ILE A 109 -2.42 10.77 16.30
C ILE A 109 -1.07 10.61 17.01
N GLY A 110 -0.87 11.32 18.12
CA GLY A 110 0.29 11.17 19.01
C GLY A 110 1.62 11.71 18.49
N VAL A 111 1.67 12.38 17.31
CA VAL A 111 2.92 12.98 16.78
C VAL A 111 3.51 14.06 17.66
N ASP A 112 2.68 14.73 18.49
CA ASP A 112 3.07 15.76 19.45
C ASP A 112 3.45 15.22 20.82
N ARG A 113 3.12 13.95 21.12
CA ARG A 113 3.41 13.31 22.41
C ARG A 113 4.74 12.57 22.38
N GLU A 114 4.97 11.77 21.35
CA GLU A 114 6.15 10.94 21.23
C GLU A 114 6.56 10.74 19.76
N ALA A 115 7.38 11.65 19.24
CA ALA A 115 7.84 11.66 17.86
C ALA A 115 9.15 10.85 17.71
N ARG A 116 9.11 9.53 17.87
CA ARG A 116 10.31 8.66 17.76
C ARG A 116 10.70 8.39 16.31
N SER A 117 9.73 8.21 15.43
CA SER A 117 9.96 7.87 14.02
C SER A 117 10.20 9.12 13.15
N ALA A 118 10.81 8.93 11.97
CA ALA A 118 10.90 9.97 10.96
C ALA A 118 9.50 10.42 10.49
N PHE A 119 8.55 9.48 10.40
CA PHE A 119 7.15 9.78 10.10
C PHE A 119 6.54 10.79 11.07
N SER A 120 6.60 10.51 12.37
CA SER A 120 6.02 11.39 13.39
C SER A 120 6.72 12.75 13.45
N LYS A 121 8.06 12.77 13.33
CA LYS A 121 8.84 14.02 13.33
C LYS A 121 8.47 14.93 12.15
N THR A 122 8.38 14.37 10.95
CA THR A 122 8.09 15.15 9.74
C THR A 122 6.62 15.58 9.68
N LYS A 123 5.67 14.75 10.16
CA LYS A 123 4.26 15.15 10.31
C LYS A 123 4.12 16.33 11.28
N LEU A 124 4.77 16.24 12.44
CA LEU A 124 4.75 17.34 13.42
C LEU A 124 5.41 18.62 12.86
N ALA A 125 6.45 18.51 12.06
CA ALA A 125 7.07 19.65 11.39
C ALA A 125 6.09 20.33 10.41
N GLY A 126 5.35 19.54 9.62
CA GLY A 126 4.29 20.04 8.74
C GLY A 126 3.15 20.71 9.50
N ASP A 127 2.69 20.12 10.63
CA ASP A 127 1.70 20.73 11.52
C ASP A 127 2.14 22.12 11.98
N ARG A 128 3.37 22.22 12.48
CA ARG A 128 3.95 23.48 12.98
C ARG A 128 4.07 24.53 11.90
N GLU A 129 4.39 24.12 10.67
CA GLU A 129 4.49 25.04 9.54
C GLU A 129 3.12 25.61 9.17
N LEU A 130 2.08 24.77 9.13
CA LEU A 130 0.72 25.23 8.87
C LEU A 130 0.22 26.19 9.95
N MET A 131 0.52 25.91 11.23
CA MET A 131 0.10 26.75 12.37
C MET A 131 0.67 28.18 12.32
N LYS A 132 1.80 28.40 11.64
CA LYS A 132 2.40 29.74 11.45
C LYS A 132 1.70 30.60 10.39
N ARG A 133 0.90 29.94 9.53
CA ARG A 133 0.27 30.61 8.37
C ARG A 133 -1.02 31.33 8.74
N ASN A 134 -1.29 32.44 8.05
CA ASN A 134 -2.54 33.18 8.22
C ASN A 134 -3.66 32.56 7.40
N LEU A 135 -3.97 31.29 7.69
CA LEU A 135 -4.98 30.47 7.03
C LEU A 135 -6.07 30.05 8.03
N ASP A 136 -7.23 29.67 7.53
CA ASP A 136 -8.30 29.04 8.31
C ASP A 136 -8.07 27.53 8.33
N TRP A 137 -6.96 27.13 8.95
CA TRP A 137 -6.50 25.77 8.96
C TRP A 137 -7.20 24.89 10.01
N VAL A 138 -7.34 23.62 9.68
CA VAL A 138 -7.69 22.56 10.64
C VAL A 138 -6.74 21.38 10.44
N ILE A 139 -6.12 20.94 11.53
CA ILE A 139 -5.23 19.78 11.55
C ILE A 139 -6.01 18.59 12.09
N LEU A 140 -6.21 17.58 11.26
CA LEU A 140 -6.84 16.32 11.62
C LEU A 140 -5.77 15.28 11.98
N ARG A 141 -5.84 14.70 13.17
CA ARG A 141 -4.94 13.65 13.65
C ARG A 141 -5.70 12.33 13.81
N PRO A 142 -5.89 11.58 12.71
CA PRO A 142 -6.58 10.31 12.80
C PRO A 142 -5.73 9.27 13.54
N SER A 143 -6.42 8.41 14.27
CA SER A 143 -5.93 7.11 14.71
C SER A 143 -5.86 6.15 13.52
N VAL A 144 -5.82 4.84 13.76
CA VAL A 144 -5.89 3.85 12.69
C VAL A 144 -7.26 3.92 12.02
N VAL A 145 -7.26 4.26 10.73
CA VAL A 145 -8.49 4.40 9.95
C VAL A 145 -8.91 3.03 9.38
N LEU A 146 -10.14 2.65 9.63
CA LEU A 146 -10.74 1.43 9.09
C LEU A 146 -12.00 1.76 8.31
N GLY A 147 -12.14 1.16 7.14
CA GLY A 147 -13.32 1.26 6.27
C GLY A 147 -13.47 -0.01 5.46
N ARG A 148 -14.35 -0.05 4.48
CA ARG A 148 -14.46 -1.18 3.54
C ARG A 148 -13.18 -1.34 2.71
N SER A 149 -12.63 -0.23 2.22
CA SER A 149 -11.37 -0.24 1.51
C SER A 149 -10.22 -0.65 2.43
N ALA A 150 -9.43 -1.62 2.01
CA ALA A 150 -8.29 -2.13 2.75
C ALA A 150 -7.00 -1.39 2.33
N PHE A 151 -6.25 -0.87 3.30
CA PHE A 151 -5.00 -0.17 3.03
C PHE A 151 -4.05 -0.24 4.24
N GLY A 152 -2.73 -0.40 4.01
CA GLY A 152 -1.71 -0.35 5.06
C GLY A 152 -2.02 -1.29 6.24
N ALA A 153 -2.12 -0.73 7.45
CA ALA A 153 -2.38 -1.50 8.67
C ALA A 153 -3.73 -2.25 8.61
N SER A 154 -4.78 -1.64 8.04
CA SER A 154 -6.09 -2.29 7.94
C SER A 154 -6.09 -3.48 6.96
N ALA A 155 -5.25 -3.44 5.92
CA ALA A 155 -5.04 -4.56 5.01
C ALA A 155 -4.29 -5.70 5.70
N LEU A 156 -3.24 -5.38 6.48
CA LEU A 156 -2.50 -6.37 7.28
C LEU A 156 -3.43 -7.05 8.30
N MET A 157 -4.24 -6.29 9.03
CA MET A 157 -5.19 -6.84 10.01
C MET A 157 -6.18 -7.83 9.36
N ARG A 158 -6.67 -7.53 8.14
CA ARG A 158 -7.52 -8.46 7.37
C ARG A 158 -6.77 -9.72 6.97
N GLY A 159 -5.54 -9.58 6.47
CA GLY A 159 -4.70 -10.73 6.13
C GLY A 159 -4.45 -11.63 7.32
N LEU A 160 -4.09 -11.06 8.48
CA LEU A 160 -3.90 -11.81 9.73
C LEU A 160 -5.18 -12.50 10.18
N ALA A 161 -6.33 -11.84 10.05
CA ALA A 161 -7.63 -12.43 10.41
C ALA A 161 -7.97 -13.69 9.60
N ALA A 162 -7.41 -13.86 8.39
CA ALA A 162 -7.63 -15.02 7.54
C ALA A 162 -6.75 -16.23 7.90
N LEU A 163 -5.72 -16.05 8.72
CA LEU A 163 -4.80 -17.12 9.09
C LEU A 163 -5.47 -18.10 10.07
N PRO A 164 -5.14 -19.40 10.01
CA PRO A 164 -5.62 -20.41 10.97
C PRO A 164 -5.03 -20.19 12.36
N VAL A 165 -3.87 -19.56 12.44
CA VAL A 165 -3.16 -19.18 13.68
C VAL A 165 -2.78 -17.71 13.57
N ILE A 166 -3.13 -16.91 14.56
CA ILE A 166 -2.90 -15.47 14.56
C ILE A 166 -1.62 -15.15 15.33
N PRO A 167 -0.58 -14.65 14.64
CA PRO A 167 0.64 -14.19 15.32
C PRO A 167 0.36 -12.87 16.02
N VAL A 168 0.60 -12.83 17.33
CA VAL A 168 0.47 -11.64 18.16
C VAL A 168 1.85 -11.05 18.43
N MET A 169 2.02 -9.80 18.02
CA MET A 169 3.28 -9.07 18.23
C MET A 169 3.37 -8.58 19.68
N PRO A 170 4.52 -8.70 20.33
CA PRO A 170 4.75 -8.15 21.67
C PRO A 170 4.84 -6.61 21.58
N ASN A 171 4.60 -5.95 22.73
CA ASN A 171 4.78 -4.50 22.88
C ASN A 171 3.97 -3.65 21.90
N THR A 172 2.72 -4.02 21.66
CA THR A 172 1.78 -3.20 20.89
C THR A 172 0.96 -2.32 21.82
N GLY A 173 0.87 -1.01 21.50
CA GLY A 173 0.01 -0.07 22.21
C GLY A 173 -1.46 -0.24 21.83
N GLN A 174 -2.34 0.37 22.62
CA GLN A 174 -3.78 0.38 22.36
C GLN A 174 -4.13 1.22 21.14
N LEU A 175 -5.22 0.84 20.46
CA LEU A 175 -5.76 1.50 19.27
C LEU A 175 -7.19 1.97 19.55
N GLN A 176 -7.52 3.19 19.13
CA GLN A 176 -8.90 3.69 19.04
C GLN A 176 -9.26 3.85 17.58
N ILE A 177 -9.77 2.77 16.97
CA ILE A 177 -10.06 2.73 15.53
C ILE A 177 -11.11 3.79 15.19
N VAL A 178 -10.82 4.64 14.20
CA VAL A 178 -11.78 5.58 13.62
C VAL A 178 -12.26 5.05 12.26
N LEU A 179 -13.55 5.15 12.01
CA LEU A 179 -14.11 4.70 10.73
C LEU A 179 -13.84 5.73 9.62
N LEU A 180 -13.52 5.25 8.43
CA LEU A 180 -13.30 6.09 7.25
C LEU A 180 -14.51 7.00 6.95
N GLU A 181 -15.72 6.51 7.17
CA GLU A 181 -16.95 7.28 7.03
C GLU A 181 -16.99 8.49 7.98
N ASP A 182 -16.58 8.31 9.24
CA ASP A 182 -16.53 9.39 10.23
C ASP A 182 -15.45 10.42 9.89
N VAL A 183 -14.30 9.96 9.38
CA VAL A 183 -13.23 10.85 8.90
C VAL A 183 -13.73 11.72 7.74
N VAL A 184 -14.40 11.12 6.76
CA VAL A 184 -14.92 11.83 5.59
C VAL A 184 -16.03 12.80 5.97
N ARG A 185 -16.95 12.39 6.86
CA ARG A 185 -18.01 13.26 7.38
C ARG A 185 -17.43 14.46 8.15
N THR A 186 -16.34 14.25 8.88
CA THR A 186 -15.63 15.35 9.56
C THR A 186 -15.04 16.35 8.57
N VAL A 187 -14.45 15.87 7.46
CA VAL A 187 -13.93 16.75 6.39
C VAL A 187 -15.06 17.56 5.76
N GLU A 188 -16.17 16.91 5.42
CA GLU A 188 -17.34 17.59 4.83
C GLU A 188 -17.88 18.69 5.76
N TYR A 189 -18.04 18.41 7.07
CA TYR A 189 -18.45 19.40 8.06
C TYR A 189 -17.47 20.59 8.13
N LEU A 190 -16.16 20.32 8.14
CA LEU A 190 -15.14 21.35 8.28
C LEU A 190 -14.92 22.19 7.02
N LEU A 191 -15.48 21.81 5.87
CA LEU A 191 -15.48 22.62 4.65
C LEU A 191 -16.52 23.74 4.68
N ASP A 192 -17.49 23.68 5.59
CA ASP A 192 -18.42 24.80 5.81
C ASP A 192 -17.63 26.04 6.26
N PRO A 193 -17.83 27.22 5.65
CA PRO A 193 -17.19 28.46 6.06
C PRO A 193 -17.46 28.84 7.54
N ALA A 194 -18.62 28.45 8.07
CA ALA A 194 -18.98 28.68 9.47
C ALA A 194 -18.33 27.69 10.46
N ALA A 195 -17.74 26.61 9.96
CA ALA A 195 -17.07 25.62 10.80
C ALA A 195 -15.82 26.22 11.46
N PRO A 196 -15.46 25.74 12.67
CA PRO A 196 -14.31 26.25 13.41
C PRO A 196 -13.01 26.09 12.61
N SER A 197 -12.09 27.05 12.80
CA SER A 197 -10.74 27.03 12.23
C SER A 197 -9.67 27.15 13.30
N ARG A 198 -8.40 27.00 12.90
CA ARG A 198 -7.20 27.06 13.76
C ARG A 198 -7.27 26.07 14.94
N GLN A 199 -7.72 24.85 14.63
CA GLN A 199 -7.89 23.79 15.60
C GLN A 199 -7.15 22.52 15.20
N ILE A 200 -6.74 21.77 16.22
CA ILE A 200 -6.21 20.41 16.08
C ILE A 200 -7.29 19.47 16.61
N ILE A 201 -7.71 18.52 15.78
CA ILE A 201 -8.78 17.58 16.10
C ILE A 201 -8.24 16.16 16.00
N GLU A 202 -8.28 15.44 17.11
CA GLU A 202 -7.97 14.01 17.15
C GLU A 202 -9.19 13.22 16.67
N LEU A 203 -9.00 12.43 15.61
CA LEU A 203 -10.05 11.59 15.05
C LEU A 203 -9.88 10.17 15.59
N VAL A 204 -10.66 9.82 16.58
CA VAL A 204 -10.61 8.52 17.27
C VAL A 204 -12.01 7.94 17.42
N GLY A 205 -12.10 6.61 17.45
CA GLY A 205 -13.34 5.92 17.79
C GLY A 205 -13.62 5.94 19.31
N PRO A 206 -14.81 5.51 19.72
CA PRO A 206 -15.20 5.54 21.14
C PRO A 206 -14.47 4.49 21.99
N ASP A 207 -14.09 3.36 21.40
CA ASP A 207 -13.55 2.21 22.13
C ASP A 207 -12.06 2.02 21.91
N ARG A 208 -11.40 1.42 22.90
CA ARG A 208 -9.98 1.06 22.85
C ARG A 208 -9.83 -0.44 22.67
N TYR A 209 -8.92 -0.83 21.80
CA TYR A 209 -8.63 -2.23 21.46
C TYR A 209 -7.11 -2.47 21.48
N SER A 210 -6.71 -3.68 21.80
CA SER A 210 -5.39 -4.18 21.38
C SER A 210 -5.38 -4.49 19.87
N PHE A 211 -4.20 -4.61 19.30
CA PHE A 211 -4.07 -5.00 17.88
C PHE A 211 -4.73 -6.37 17.61
N ALA A 212 -4.55 -7.34 18.51
CA ALA A 212 -5.13 -8.67 18.40
C ALA A 212 -6.68 -8.63 18.44
N GLU A 213 -7.28 -7.87 19.35
CA GLU A 213 -8.74 -7.73 19.44
C GLU A 213 -9.33 -7.22 18.12
N VAL A 214 -8.69 -6.24 17.46
CA VAL A 214 -9.15 -5.76 16.14
C VAL A 214 -9.09 -6.88 15.11
N VAL A 215 -8.03 -7.67 15.08
CA VAL A 215 -7.89 -8.82 14.17
C VAL A 215 -8.97 -9.86 14.42
N PHE A 216 -9.31 -10.16 15.68
CA PHE A 216 -10.39 -11.08 16.04
C PHE A 216 -11.77 -10.55 15.66
N LEU A 217 -12.03 -9.26 15.85
CA LEU A 217 -13.28 -8.64 15.41
C LEU A 217 -13.46 -8.74 13.89
N ILE A 218 -12.40 -8.52 13.13
CA ILE A 218 -12.41 -8.71 11.66
C ILE A 218 -12.67 -10.18 11.32
N ARG A 219 -12.06 -11.12 12.04
CA ARG A 219 -12.28 -12.55 11.84
C ARG A 219 -13.73 -12.95 12.08
N GLN A 220 -14.33 -12.47 13.16
CA GLN A 220 -15.77 -12.67 13.47
C GLN A 220 -16.66 -12.07 12.38
N TRP A 221 -16.37 -10.86 11.93
CA TRP A 221 -17.07 -10.20 10.84
C TRP A 221 -17.04 -11.02 9.54
N CYS A 222 -15.89 -11.64 9.22
CA CYS A 222 -15.76 -12.57 8.11
C CYS A 222 -16.43 -13.93 8.34
N ARG A 223 -16.99 -14.19 9.52
CA ARG A 223 -17.65 -15.44 9.91
C ARG A 223 -16.72 -16.67 9.82
N TRP A 224 -15.43 -16.48 10.17
CA TRP A 224 -14.47 -17.57 10.28
C TRP A 224 -14.43 -18.15 11.70
N PRO A 225 -14.13 -19.46 11.84
CA PRO A 225 -13.98 -20.10 13.15
C PRO A 225 -12.93 -19.38 14.01
N PRO A 226 -13.03 -19.46 15.35
CA PRO A 226 -11.96 -18.98 16.23
C PRO A 226 -10.59 -19.51 15.83
N ALA A 227 -9.55 -18.70 15.99
CA ALA A 227 -8.16 -19.08 15.71
C ALA A 227 -7.34 -19.07 17.01
N HIS A 228 -6.30 -19.88 17.05
CA HIS A 228 -5.34 -19.87 18.15
C HIS A 228 -4.39 -18.67 18.02
N GLU A 229 -4.03 -18.07 19.15
CA GLU A 229 -3.00 -17.04 19.22
C GLU A 229 -1.64 -17.66 19.47
N ILE A 230 -0.61 -17.18 18.76
CA ILE A 230 0.78 -17.48 19.07
C ILE A 230 1.52 -16.18 19.32
N GLN A 231 2.09 -16.05 20.52
CA GLN A 231 2.94 -14.90 20.85
C GLN A 231 4.26 -15.00 20.09
N LEU A 232 4.57 -13.97 19.30
CA LEU A 232 5.84 -13.93 18.58
C LEU A 232 6.97 -13.50 19.53
N PRO A 233 8.11 -14.21 19.54
CA PRO A 233 9.30 -13.73 20.22
C PRO A 233 9.75 -12.37 19.69
N GLN A 234 10.22 -11.49 20.58
CA GLN A 234 10.69 -10.14 20.21
C GLN A 234 11.77 -10.17 19.14
N LEU A 235 12.69 -11.14 19.20
CA LEU A 235 13.75 -11.31 18.21
C LEU A 235 13.18 -11.57 16.81
N LEU A 236 12.22 -12.48 16.68
CA LEU A 236 11.56 -12.79 15.40
C LEU A 236 10.81 -11.57 14.86
N THR A 237 10.09 -10.87 15.73
CA THR A 237 9.39 -9.64 15.37
C THR A 237 10.37 -8.61 14.81
N ASN A 238 11.51 -8.37 15.46
CA ASN A 238 12.52 -7.43 14.99
C ASN A 238 13.13 -7.83 13.64
N ILE A 239 13.34 -9.13 13.41
CA ILE A 239 13.83 -9.66 12.13
C ILE A 239 12.81 -9.38 11.03
N LEU A 240 11.53 -9.66 11.26
CA LEU A 240 10.46 -9.44 10.28
C LEU A 240 10.37 -7.97 9.86
N PHE A 241 10.45 -7.03 10.82
CA PHE A 241 10.42 -5.59 10.50
C PHE A 241 11.65 -5.14 9.71
N LYS A 242 12.86 -5.63 10.04
CA LYS A 242 14.08 -5.36 9.27
C LYS A 242 14.05 -5.96 7.87
N LEU A 243 13.49 -7.16 7.70
CA LEU A 243 13.25 -7.76 6.38
C LEU A 243 12.29 -6.90 5.55
N GLY A 244 11.25 -6.35 6.18
CA GLY A 244 10.36 -5.40 5.52
C GLY A 244 11.10 -4.14 5.04
N ASP A 245 12.04 -3.60 5.82
CA ASP A 245 12.88 -2.47 5.40
C ASP A 245 13.76 -2.86 4.21
N LEU A 246 14.39 -4.04 4.24
CA LEU A 246 15.22 -4.54 3.13
C LEU A 246 14.40 -4.71 1.83
N ILE A 247 13.22 -5.32 1.92
CA ILE A 247 12.30 -5.48 0.78
C ILE A 247 11.88 -4.11 0.21
N SER A 248 11.79 -3.08 1.06
CA SER A 248 11.43 -1.74 0.60
C SER A 248 12.48 -1.10 -0.32
N LEU A 249 13.76 -1.53 -0.25
CA LEU A 249 14.81 -1.09 -1.17
C LEU A 249 14.56 -1.55 -2.61
N LEU A 250 13.82 -2.65 -2.78
CA LEU A 250 13.39 -3.14 -4.08
C LEU A 250 12.13 -2.41 -4.61
N GLY A 251 11.69 -1.33 -3.95
CA GLY A 251 10.51 -0.54 -4.34
C GLY A 251 9.18 -1.10 -3.85
N TRP A 252 9.16 -2.22 -3.11
CA TRP A 252 7.95 -2.75 -2.49
C TRP A 252 7.61 -1.97 -1.22
N ARG A 253 6.34 -1.97 -0.84
CA ARG A 253 5.86 -1.24 0.35
C ARG A 253 5.18 -2.18 1.35
N PRO A 254 5.94 -3.10 1.99
CA PRO A 254 5.35 -3.97 2.99
C PRO A 254 4.88 -3.13 4.20
N PRO A 255 3.77 -3.49 4.84
CA PRO A 255 3.27 -2.78 6.02
C PRO A 255 4.12 -3.05 7.26
N VAL A 256 4.92 -4.11 7.25
CA VAL A 256 5.80 -4.55 8.34
C VAL A 256 7.18 -3.94 8.13
N ARG A 257 7.40 -2.72 8.63
CA ARG A 257 8.69 -1.99 8.57
C ARG A 257 8.99 -1.35 9.93
N THR A 258 10.24 -1.04 10.20
CA THR A 258 10.68 -0.54 11.53
C THR A 258 9.93 0.73 11.96
N THR A 259 9.60 1.64 11.04
CA THR A 259 8.73 2.80 11.34
C THR A 259 7.36 2.35 11.85
N ALA A 260 6.73 1.36 11.21
CA ALA A 260 5.44 0.83 11.66
C ALA A 260 5.55 0.18 13.04
N GLN A 261 6.66 -0.50 13.35
CA GLN A 261 6.91 -1.07 14.68
C GLN A 261 6.90 0.00 15.78
N LEU A 262 7.60 1.12 15.53
CA LEU A 262 7.64 2.24 16.49
C LEU A 262 6.26 2.87 16.69
N GLU A 263 5.51 3.08 15.61
CA GLU A 263 4.17 3.66 15.65
C GLU A 263 3.17 2.74 16.35
N ILE A 264 3.21 1.42 16.09
CA ILE A 264 2.36 0.42 16.75
C ILE A 264 2.70 0.30 18.23
N ALA A 265 4.00 0.36 18.60
CA ALA A 265 4.41 0.31 20.01
C ALA A 265 3.92 1.53 20.81
N ARG A 266 3.90 2.72 20.19
CA ARG A 266 3.32 3.91 20.81
C ARG A 266 1.81 3.76 21.03
N GLY A 267 1.15 3.05 20.13
CA GLY A 267 -0.30 2.99 20.07
C GLY A 267 -0.92 4.21 19.38
N ALA A 268 -2.24 4.21 19.30
CA ALA A 268 -3.01 5.23 18.59
C ALA A 268 -4.30 5.54 19.37
N VAL A 269 -4.15 6.18 20.52
CA VAL A 269 -5.26 6.60 21.40
C VAL A 269 -5.31 8.13 21.52
N GLY A 270 -6.50 8.69 21.63
CA GLY A 270 -6.70 10.13 21.67
C GLY A 270 -7.93 10.54 22.47
N ASN A 271 -8.33 11.81 22.33
CA ASN A 271 -9.46 12.38 23.03
C ASN A 271 -10.72 12.38 22.14
N VAL A 272 -11.72 11.61 22.53
CA VAL A 272 -13.02 11.50 21.82
C VAL A 272 -13.81 12.82 21.88
N GLU A 273 -13.58 13.65 22.90
CA GLU A 273 -14.30 14.91 23.08
C GLU A 273 -14.11 15.89 21.92
N HIS A 274 -13.01 15.79 21.17
CA HIS A 274 -12.79 16.66 20.01
C HIS A 274 -13.91 16.51 18.97
N LEU A 275 -14.34 15.27 18.64
CA LEU A 275 -15.46 15.02 17.74
C LEU A 275 -16.81 15.39 18.37
N GLN A 276 -16.98 15.14 19.66
CA GLN A 276 -18.22 15.47 20.39
C GLN A 276 -18.48 16.98 20.39
N ARG A 277 -17.44 17.81 20.56
CA ARG A 277 -17.55 19.28 20.46
C ARG A 277 -18.03 19.76 19.10
N LEU A 278 -17.77 19.00 18.03
CA LEU A 278 -18.28 19.25 16.68
C LEU A 278 -19.67 18.64 16.46
N GLN A 279 -20.31 18.10 17.51
CA GLN A 279 -21.56 17.34 17.45
C GLN A 279 -21.50 16.11 16.52
N LEU A 280 -20.28 15.62 16.27
CA LEU A 280 -20.02 14.41 15.51
C LEU A 280 -19.81 13.25 16.48
N GLN A 281 -20.66 12.22 16.35
CA GLN A 281 -20.54 11.01 17.14
C GLN A 281 -19.88 9.92 16.29
N PRO A 282 -18.63 9.51 16.63
CA PRO A 282 -17.98 8.43 15.90
C PRO A 282 -18.64 7.10 16.23
N LYS A 283 -18.85 6.28 15.20
CA LYS A 283 -19.39 4.92 15.36
C LYS A 283 -18.33 4.01 15.97
N SER A 284 -18.75 3.05 16.80
CA SER A 284 -17.86 2.02 17.30
C SER A 284 -17.51 0.98 16.21
N LEU A 285 -16.38 0.29 16.40
CA LEU A 285 -15.99 -0.78 15.49
C LEU A 285 -16.99 -1.94 15.50
N THR A 286 -17.57 -2.23 16.66
CA THR A 286 -18.63 -3.25 16.79
C THR A 286 -19.91 -2.86 16.05
N GLN A 287 -20.33 -1.61 16.10
CA GLN A 287 -21.46 -1.10 15.33
C GLN A 287 -21.21 -1.22 13.82
N PHE A 288 -19.99 -0.92 13.37
CA PHE A 288 -19.61 -1.08 11.95
C PHE A 288 -19.74 -2.54 11.49
N PHE A 289 -19.20 -3.48 12.25
CA PHE A 289 -19.22 -4.90 11.90
C PHE A 289 -20.62 -5.55 12.04
N SER A 290 -21.48 -5.04 12.95
CA SER A 290 -22.86 -5.52 13.09
C SER A 290 -23.81 -4.95 12.04
N GLY A 291 -23.51 -3.74 11.53
CA GLY A 291 -24.37 -3.07 10.54
C GLY A 291 -24.35 -3.74 9.17
N GLU A 292 -23.24 -4.37 8.79
CA GLU A 292 -23.11 -5.02 7.50
C GLU A 292 -22.21 -6.28 7.60
N SER A 293 -22.64 -7.38 6.97
CA SER A 293 -21.79 -8.58 6.90
C SER A 293 -20.65 -8.41 5.89
N ALA A 294 -19.50 -9.06 6.15
CA ALA A 294 -18.41 -9.11 5.21
C ALA A 294 -18.83 -9.77 3.89
N SER A 295 -18.55 -9.11 2.79
CA SER A 295 -18.83 -9.61 1.45
C SER A 295 -17.80 -10.66 1.02
N VAL A 296 -18.02 -11.24 -0.17
CA VAL A 296 -17.06 -12.16 -0.79
C VAL A 296 -15.72 -11.45 -1.06
N GLN A 297 -15.77 -10.17 -1.46
CA GLN A 297 -14.59 -9.37 -1.78
C GLN A 297 -13.66 -9.20 -0.56
N GLU A 298 -14.22 -8.84 0.63
CA GLU A 298 -13.41 -8.71 1.83
C GLU A 298 -12.78 -10.04 2.24
N ARG A 299 -13.54 -11.14 2.14
CA ARG A 299 -13.02 -12.48 2.47
C ARG A 299 -11.96 -12.96 1.48
N TRP A 300 -12.12 -12.68 0.19
CA TRP A 300 -11.11 -13.01 -0.82
C TRP A 300 -9.86 -12.17 -0.64
N PHE A 301 -9.99 -10.87 -0.47
CA PHE A 301 -8.88 -9.98 -0.20
C PHE A 301 -8.05 -10.46 1.00
N ALA A 302 -8.70 -10.74 2.13
CA ALA A 302 -8.03 -11.19 3.33
C ALA A 302 -7.25 -12.50 3.12
N ARG A 303 -7.83 -13.48 2.43
CA ARG A 303 -7.17 -14.77 2.12
C ARG A 303 -6.02 -14.60 1.13
N MET A 304 -6.18 -13.73 0.13
CA MET A 304 -5.17 -13.49 -0.89
C MET A 304 -4.02 -12.61 -0.43
N TYR A 305 -4.16 -11.90 0.69
CA TYR A 305 -3.21 -10.89 1.14
C TYR A 305 -1.77 -11.41 1.24
N PHE A 306 -1.55 -12.49 1.98
CA PHE A 306 -0.22 -13.11 2.09
C PHE A 306 0.13 -13.97 0.87
N LEU A 307 -0.86 -14.60 0.24
CA LEU A 307 -0.64 -15.42 -0.96
C LEU A 307 -0.07 -14.60 -2.12
N LYS A 308 -0.46 -13.33 -2.25
CA LYS A 308 0.13 -12.42 -3.25
C LYS A 308 1.65 -12.29 -3.07
N ALA A 309 2.10 -12.01 -1.86
CA ALA A 309 3.53 -11.88 -1.57
C ALA A 309 4.27 -13.22 -1.77
N ILE A 310 3.70 -14.31 -1.29
CA ILE A 310 4.25 -15.67 -1.44
C ILE A 310 4.38 -16.03 -2.92
N ALA A 311 3.34 -15.80 -3.72
CA ALA A 311 3.36 -16.09 -5.16
C ALA A 311 4.49 -15.32 -5.88
N LEU A 312 4.64 -14.03 -5.62
CA LEU A 312 5.71 -13.22 -6.22
C LEU A 312 7.11 -13.70 -5.81
N VAL A 313 7.31 -14.05 -4.54
CA VAL A 313 8.58 -14.60 -4.05
C VAL A 313 8.86 -15.96 -4.71
N ILE A 314 7.89 -16.86 -4.76
CA ILE A 314 8.05 -18.17 -5.39
C ILE A 314 8.35 -18.03 -6.88
N LEU A 315 7.64 -17.15 -7.61
CA LEU A 315 7.91 -16.91 -9.02
C LEU A 315 9.31 -16.33 -9.27
N CYS A 316 9.74 -15.37 -8.43
CA CYS A 316 11.11 -14.86 -8.49
C CYS A 316 12.15 -15.97 -8.27
N LEU A 317 12.00 -16.75 -7.20
CA LEU A 317 12.91 -17.85 -6.87
C LEU A 317 12.89 -18.95 -7.95
N PHE A 318 11.73 -19.23 -8.53
CA PHE A 318 11.61 -20.21 -9.61
C PHE A 318 12.49 -19.80 -10.82
N TRP A 319 12.34 -18.57 -11.32
CA TRP A 319 13.11 -18.10 -12.48
C TRP A 319 14.61 -17.97 -12.20
N VAL A 320 14.97 -17.46 -11.01
CA VAL A 320 16.38 -17.37 -10.61
C VAL A 320 16.99 -18.79 -10.46
N SER A 321 16.26 -19.71 -9.80
CA SER A 321 16.77 -21.07 -9.61
C SER A 321 16.90 -21.84 -10.92
N THR A 322 15.96 -21.67 -11.87
CA THR A 322 16.07 -22.31 -13.21
C THR A 322 17.32 -21.86 -13.94
N ALA A 323 17.66 -20.54 -13.86
CA ALA A 323 18.90 -20.05 -14.45
C ALA A 323 20.15 -20.72 -13.87
N PHE A 324 20.23 -20.80 -12.52
CA PHE A 324 21.37 -21.43 -11.86
C PHE A 324 21.45 -22.94 -12.15
N VAL A 325 20.31 -23.64 -12.18
CA VAL A 325 20.27 -25.06 -12.53
C VAL A 325 20.72 -25.27 -13.98
N SER A 326 20.25 -24.46 -14.91
CA SER A 326 20.60 -24.57 -16.34
C SER A 326 22.08 -24.32 -16.63
N LEU A 327 22.72 -23.38 -15.89
CA LEU A 327 24.16 -23.08 -16.04
C LEU A 327 25.08 -23.97 -15.19
N GLY A 328 24.53 -24.74 -14.26
CA GLY A 328 25.25 -25.60 -13.32
C GLY A 328 24.89 -27.06 -13.48
N PRO A 329 24.20 -27.68 -12.52
CA PRO A 329 23.98 -29.14 -12.50
C PRO A 329 23.13 -29.65 -13.66
N GLY A 330 22.32 -28.82 -14.31
CA GLY A 330 21.48 -29.16 -15.46
C GLY A 330 22.13 -28.93 -16.83
N TRP A 331 23.37 -28.49 -16.88
CA TRP A 331 24.06 -28.11 -18.13
C TRP A 331 24.05 -29.20 -19.17
N ASP A 332 24.57 -30.39 -18.82
CA ASP A 332 24.65 -31.52 -19.75
C ASP A 332 23.27 -32.01 -20.23
N TYR A 333 22.29 -31.94 -19.32
CA TYR A 333 20.89 -32.23 -19.66
C TYR A 333 20.32 -31.22 -20.65
N GLY A 334 20.56 -29.95 -20.44
CA GLY A 334 20.14 -28.86 -21.33
C GLY A 334 20.74 -29.00 -22.74
N ILE A 335 22.06 -29.25 -22.81
CA ILE A 335 22.76 -29.53 -24.08
C ILE A 335 22.23 -30.80 -24.75
N GLY A 336 21.95 -31.85 -23.97
CA GLY A 336 21.32 -33.10 -24.49
C GLY A 336 19.96 -32.86 -25.11
N LEU A 337 19.10 -32.05 -24.49
CA LEU A 337 17.79 -31.69 -25.07
C LEU A 337 17.92 -30.90 -26.37
N MET A 338 18.89 -29.96 -26.44
CA MET A 338 19.14 -29.20 -27.67
C MET A 338 19.56 -30.12 -28.83
N ARG A 339 20.50 -31.06 -28.56
CA ARG A 339 20.93 -32.05 -29.55
C ARG A 339 19.78 -32.96 -30.03
N GLU A 340 18.94 -33.42 -29.09
CA GLU A 340 17.76 -34.21 -29.42
C GLU A 340 16.80 -33.45 -30.34
N GLY A 341 16.64 -32.12 -30.12
CA GLY A 341 15.85 -31.23 -30.97
C GLY A 341 16.56 -30.82 -32.27
N GLY A 342 17.73 -31.40 -32.58
CA GLY A 342 18.47 -31.10 -33.83
C GLY A 342 19.35 -29.83 -33.75
N VAL A 343 19.56 -29.26 -32.57
CA VAL A 343 20.44 -28.10 -32.37
C VAL A 343 21.78 -28.55 -31.79
N GLU A 344 22.87 -28.44 -32.54
CA GLU A 344 24.18 -29.00 -32.19
C GLU A 344 25.28 -27.91 -32.04
N GLY A 345 26.42 -28.32 -31.46
CA GLY A 345 27.63 -27.50 -31.39
C GLY A 345 27.45 -26.20 -30.64
N THR A 346 28.03 -25.13 -31.16
CA THR A 346 28.00 -23.79 -30.54
C THR A 346 26.57 -23.25 -30.43
N ALA A 347 25.69 -23.59 -31.36
CA ALA A 347 24.29 -23.16 -31.33
C ALA A 347 23.55 -23.71 -30.09
N ALA A 348 23.76 -24.98 -29.72
CA ALA A 348 23.20 -25.58 -28.52
C ALA A 348 23.68 -24.85 -27.24
N VAL A 349 25.00 -24.60 -27.18
CA VAL A 349 25.62 -23.88 -26.06
C VAL A 349 25.03 -22.47 -25.89
N LEU A 350 24.97 -21.71 -26.98
CA LEU A 350 24.42 -20.35 -26.99
C LEU A 350 22.94 -20.33 -26.61
N THR A 351 22.14 -21.30 -27.05
CA THR A 351 20.70 -21.40 -26.72
C THR A 351 20.51 -21.65 -25.22
N VAL A 352 21.26 -22.58 -24.62
CA VAL A 352 21.19 -22.86 -23.17
C VAL A 352 21.60 -21.65 -22.34
N ILE A 353 22.70 -20.97 -22.71
CA ILE A 353 23.15 -19.76 -22.01
C ILE A 353 22.12 -18.64 -22.15
N ALA A 354 21.62 -18.40 -23.36
CA ALA A 354 20.63 -17.33 -23.61
C ALA A 354 19.34 -17.58 -22.83
N GLY A 355 18.85 -18.82 -22.78
CA GLY A 355 17.69 -19.21 -22.00
C GLY A 355 17.92 -18.96 -20.50
N ALA A 356 19.04 -19.40 -19.97
CA ALA A 356 19.38 -19.20 -18.54
C ALA A 356 19.53 -17.71 -18.17
N LEU A 357 20.14 -16.90 -19.04
CA LEU A 357 20.25 -15.45 -18.81
C LEU A 357 18.87 -14.75 -18.89
N ALA A 358 18.01 -15.20 -19.80
CA ALA A 358 16.63 -14.71 -19.87
C ALA A 358 15.84 -15.07 -18.59
N ASP A 359 15.96 -16.29 -18.10
CA ASP A 359 15.32 -16.73 -16.84
C ASP A 359 15.81 -15.88 -15.65
N LEU A 360 17.13 -15.65 -15.55
CA LEU A 360 17.70 -14.78 -14.50
C LEU A 360 17.17 -13.36 -14.60
N ALA A 361 17.17 -12.78 -15.79
CA ALA A 361 16.68 -11.42 -16.03
C ALA A 361 15.19 -11.28 -15.65
N ILE A 362 14.37 -12.28 -15.98
CA ILE A 362 12.95 -12.34 -15.61
C ILE A 362 12.80 -12.39 -14.09
N GLY A 363 13.53 -13.29 -13.41
CA GLY A 363 13.47 -13.40 -11.96
C GLY A 363 13.85 -12.09 -11.25
N LEU A 364 14.93 -11.44 -11.68
CA LEU A 364 15.34 -10.14 -11.16
C LEU A 364 14.33 -9.03 -11.48
N ALA A 365 13.74 -9.04 -12.67
CA ALA A 365 12.71 -8.08 -13.05
C ALA A 365 11.42 -8.24 -12.21
N ILE A 366 11.04 -9.46 -11.84
CA ILE A 366 9.93 -9.73 -10.93
C ILE A 366 10.25 -9.22 -9.51
N ALA A 367 11.49 -9.43 -9.03
CA ALA A 367 11.92 -9.01 -7.70
C ALA A 367 11.89 -7.48 -7.52
N TYR A 368 12.23 -6.71 -8.55
CA TYR A 368 12.27 -5.26 -8.50
C TYR A 368 10.92 -4.66 -8.90
N ARG A 369 10.24 -3.98 -7.97
CA ARG A 369 8.84 -3.51 -8.15
C ARG A 369 8.59 -2.68 -9.39
N PRO A 370 9.45 -1.72 -9.80
CA PRO A 370 9.24 -0.94 -11.03
C PRO A 370 9.20 -1.75 -12.31
N THR A 371 9.91 -2.88 -12.36
CA THR A 371 10.00 -3.76 -13.53
C THR A 371 9.14 -5.03 -13.41
N SER A 372 8.53 -5.28 -12.24
CA SER A 372 7.83 -6.54 -11.95
C SER A 372 6.70 -6.86 -12.94
N ARG A 373 5.98 -5.86 -13.46
CA ARG A 373 4.96 -6.05 -14.50
C ARG A 373 5.56 -6.58 -15.79
N TYR A 374 6.66 -5.98 -16.23
CA TYR A 374 7.38 -6.42 -17.45
C TYR A 374 8.00 -7.81 -17.26
N GLY A 375 8.55 -8.07 -16.05
CA GLY A 375 9.06 -9.40 -15.68
C GLY A 375 7.99 -10.48 -15.75
N LEU A 376 6.79 -10.23 -15.22
CA LEU A 376 5.67 -11.18 -15.32
C LEU A 376 5.17 -11.37 -16.76
N CYS A 377 5.09 -10.30 -17.55
CA CYS A 377 4.74 -10.42 -18.98
C CYS A 377 5.78 -11.23 -19.76
N ALA A 378 7.08 -10.97 -19.53
CA ALA A 378 8.16 -11.72 -20.13
C ALA A 378 8.13 -13.20 -19.71
N ALA A 379 7.87 -13.49 -18.43
CA ALA A 379 7.71 -14.83 -17.91
C ALA A 379 6.58 -15.61 -18.60
N ILE A 380 5.43 -14.98 -18.82
CA ILE A 380 4.31 -15.57 -19.57
C ILE A 380 4.74 -15.88 -21.00
N THR A 381 5.36 -14.90 -21.67
CA THR A 381 5.80 -15.04 -23.08
C THR A 381 6.81 -16.18 -23.24
N ILE A 382 7.85 -16.21 -22.39
CA ILE A 382 8.89 -17.25 -22.49
C ILE A 382 8.35 -18.64 -22.11
N SER A 383 7.41 -18.72 -21.17
CA SER A 383 6.75 -19.97 -20.81
C SER A 383 5.95 -20.54 -21.99
N PHE A 384 5.22 -19.71 -22.73
CA PHE A 384 4.57 -20.14 -23.96
C PHE A 384 5.59 -20.55 -25.04
N THR A 385 6.70 -19.80 -25.17
CA THR A 385 7.78 -20.14 -26.09
C THR A 385 8.36 -21.52 -25.75
N TYR A 386 8.67 -21.79 -24.48
CA TYR A 386 9.17 -23.10 -24.03
C TYR A 386 8.13 -24.22 -24.29
N ALA A 387 6.84 -23.95 -24.08
CA ALA A 387 5.78 -24.93 -24.38
C ALA A 387 5.75 -25.27 -25.88
N ILE A 388 5.80 -24.26 -26.77
CA ILE A 388 5.76 -24.46 -28.22
C ILE A 388 7.04 -25.15 -28.72
N VAL A 389 8.21 -24.60 -28.35
CA VAL A 389 9.50 -25.13 -28.80
C VAL A 389 9.73 -26.55 -28.29
N GLY A 390 9.44 -26.80 -27.01
CA GLY A 390 9.54 -28.13 -26.41
C GLY A 390 8.61 -29.14 -27.10
N THR A 391 7.39 -28.75 -27.47
CA THR A 391 6.46 -29.60 -28.22
C THR A 391 6.97 -29.95 -29.60
N LEU A 392 7.56 -28.97 -30.31
CA LEU A 392 8.03 -29.16 -31.68
C LEU A 392 9.36 -29.93 -31.74
N LEU A 393 10.31 -29.60 -30.87
CA LEU A 393 11.66 -30.15 -30.89
C LEU A 393 11.83 -31.45 -30.10
N VAL A 394 11.15 -31.59 -28.95
CA VAL A 394 11.33 -32.70 -28.02
C VAL A 394 9.95 -33.18 -27.51
N PRO A 395 9.07 -33.70 -28.37
CA PRO A 395 7.69 -34.05 -28.02
C PRO A 395 7.58 -35.12 -26.91
N ARG A 396 8.62 -35.94 -26.67
CA ARG A 396 8.64 -36.92 -25.56
C ARG A 396 8.52 -36.30 -24.17
N LEU A 397 8.83 -34.98 -24.02
CA LEU A 397 8.69 -34.28 -22.77
C LEU A 397 7.23 -34.25 -22.25
N TRP A 398 6.24 -34.47 -23.12
CA TRP A 398 4.85 -34.67 -22.73
C TRP A 398 4.61 -35.98 -21.98
N ALA A 399 5.37 -37.02 -22.30
CA ALA A 399 5.30 -38.33 -21.66
C ALA A 399 6.30 -38.51 -20.51
N ASP A 400 7.09 -37.47 -20.20
CA ASP A 400 8.04 -37.51 -19.08
C ASP A 400 7.30 -37.65 -17.74
N PRO A 401 7.67 -38.62 -16.87
CA PRO A 401 7.01 -38.82 -15.58
C PRO A 401 7.04 -37.61 -14.66
N LEU A 402 8.05 -36.75 -14.77
CA LEU A 402 8.14 -35.50 -14.01
C LEU A 402 7.25 -34.39 -14.59
N GLY A 403 6.68 -34.59 -15.79
CA GLY A 403 5.70 -33.72 -16.40
C GLY A 403 6.15 -32.28 -16.66
N PRO A 404 7.34 -32.03 -17.24
CA PRO A 404 7.82 -30.66 -17.46
C PRO A 404 6.85 -29.84 -18.33
N MET A 405 6.31 -30.44 -19.39
CA MET A 405 5.35 -29.78 -20.28
C MET A 405 3.97 -29.62 -19.64
N LEU A 406 3.56 -30.53 -18.77
CA LEU A 406 2.29 -30.43 -18.04
C LEU A 406 2.34 -29.35 -16.97
N LYS A 407 3.47 -29.18 -16.27
CA LYS A 407 3.64 -28.21 -15.20
C LYS A 407 3.74 -26.76 -15.68
N ILE A 408 4.02 -26.53 -16.95
CA ILE A 408 4.14 -25.21 -17.51
C ILE A 408 2.79 -24.44 -17.45
N TRP A 409 1.67 -25.13 -17.63
CA TRP A 409 0.34 -24.52 -17.66
C TRP A 409 -0.09 -23.91 -16.31
N PRO A 410 -0.02 -24.62 -15.17
CA PRO A 410 -0.30 -24.01 -13.87
C PRO A 410 0.67 -22.86 -13.54
N ILE A 411 1.92 -22.92 -14.00
CA ILE A 411 2.89 -21.83 -13.82
C ILE A 411 2.45 -20.59 -14.63
N ILE A 412 2.03 -20.75 -15.88
CA ILE A 412 1.48 -19.67 -16.71
C ILE A 412 0.26 -19.03 -16.03
N VAL A 413 -0.67 -19.85 -15.52
CA VAL A 413 -1.86 -19.35 -14.81
C VAL A 413 -1.46 -18.56 -13.56
N LEU A 414 -0.48 -19.04 -12.81
CA LEU A 414 0.02 -18.34 -11.61
C LEU A 414 0.64 -16.96 -11.97
N HIS A 415 1.34 -16.86 -13.10
CA HIS A 415 1.85 -15.56 -13.59
C HIS A 415 0.71 -14.60 -13.98
N PHE A 416 -0.34 -15.10 -14.66
CA PHE A 416 -1.52 -14.27 -14.94
C PHE A 416 -2.22 -13.80 -13.66
N MET A 417 -2.38 -14.68 -12.68
CA MET A 417 -2.95 -14.30 -11.38
C MET A 417 -2.08 -13.24 -10.68
N ALA A 418 -0.76 -13.44 -10.64
CA ALA A 418 0.17 -12.48 -10.06
C ALA A 418 0.11 -11.11 -10.78
N LEU A 419 0.04 -11.12 -12.11
CA LEU A 419 -0.09 -9.91 -12.92
C LEU A 419 -1.41 -9.17 -12.66
N ALA A 420 -2.53 -9.90 -12.58
CA ALA A 420 -3.86 -9.34 -12.34
C ALA A 420 -3.96 -8.61 -10.99
N ILE A 421 -3.31 -9.17 -9.95
CA ILE A 421 -3.36 -8.59 -8.58
C ILE A 421 -2.15 -7.71 -8.25
N LEU A 422 -1.23 -7.50 -9.21
CA LEU A 422 0.04 -6.81 -8.95
C LEU A 422 -0.16 -5.38 -8.43
N GLU A 423 -1.10 -4.65 -9.01
CA GLU A 423 -1.33 -3.23 -8.72
C GLU A 423 -2.32 -3.01 -7.57
N ASP A 424 -3.08 -4.03 -7.20
CA ASP A 424 -3.97 -3.97 -6.05
C ASP A 424 -3.16 -3.86 -4.75
N ARG A 425 -3.50 -2.90 -3.94
CA ARG A 425 -2.79 -2.57 -2.69
C ARG A 425 -3.41 -3.25 -1.51
#